data_83bad3d268e971ddb28ebaa0de6e77a3
#
_entry.id   83bad3d268e971ddb28ebaa0de6e77a3
#
_cell.length_a   1.000
_cell.length_b   1.000
_cell.length_c   1.000
_cell.angle_alpha   90.00
_cell.angle_beta   90.00
_cell.angle_gamma   90.00
#
_symmetry.space_group_name_H-M   'P 1'
#
loop_
_entity.id
_entity.type
_entity.pdbx_description
1 polymer ?
#
loop_
_entity_poly.entity_id
_entity_poly.type
_entity_poly.pdbx_seq_one_letter_code
_entity_poly.pdbx_strand_id
1 'polypeptide(L)'
;MVRVTVRYRATVIWTRTGGADDGPLLVLLHGLGGTGELWRGLEALLPDAWAGGWVVPDLPGHGRSATASSYDFGVQAALVAEALPDDRDLVLVGHSMGGMVALAMAGRLDRVQRVVGFSIKTYWPAPHVEGMRGQSLKPARVFPTREEAVERYLLASGLRGLADPGAPEHAAGIREVPGADGGWRIAQDMGTFDFGVPDMPALLDDVSCPVTLARGSEDVMVREENYAGLGVEVVTWDGLGHNPHVEDPAAVVALL
;
A
#
# COMPACT_ATOMS: atom_id res chain seq x y z
N MET A 1 9.50 -19.66 -3.40
CA MET A 1 8.45 -20.40 -4.14
C MET A 1 7.19 -19.55 -4.07
N VAL A 2 6.68 -19.04 -5.18
CA VAL A 2 5.46 -18.20 -5.20
C VAL A 2 4.25 -19.14 -5.14
N ARG A 3 3.46 -19.07 -4.08
CA ARG A 3 2.17 -19.78 -4.01
C ARG A 3 1.04 -18.82 -4.32
N VAL A 4 0.22 -19.14 -5.32
CA VAL A 4 -1.04 -18.45 -5.62
C VAL A 4 -2.17 -19.29 -5.03
N THR A 5 -2.90 -18.76 -4.05
CA THR A 5 -4.07 -19.43 -3.48
C THR A 5 -5.33 -18.82 -4.08
N VAL A 6 -6.13 -19.61 -4.78
CA VAL A 6 -7.43 -19.21 -5.32
C VAL A 6 -8.52 -19.72 -4.37
N ARG A 7 -9.30 -18.82 -3.73
CA ARG A 7 -10.53 -19.14 -3.02
C ARG A 7 -11.75 -18.65 -3.81
N TYR A 8 -12.74 -19.50 -4.00
CA TYR A 8 -13.97 -19.21 -4.72
C TYR A 8 -14.89 -18.26 -3.94
N ARG A 9 -15.30 -17.17 -4.58
CA ARG A 9 -16.26 -16.11 -4.17
C ARG A 9 -15.73 -14.91 -3.37
N ALA A 10 -14.45 -14.75 -3.17
CA ALA A 10 -13.87 -13.49 -2.67
C ALA A 10 -13.15 -12.76 -3.81
N THR A 11 -13.04 -11.44 -3.72
CA THR A 11 -12.13 -10.66 -4.55
C THR A 11 -10.73 -11.29 -4.45
N VAL A 12 -10.15 -11.70 -5.58
CA VAL A 12 -8.84 -12.37 -5.59
C VAL A 12 -7.78 -11.33 -5.27
N ILE A 13 -7.18 -11.44 -4.09
CA ILE A 13 -6.00 -10.66 -3.71
C ILE A 13 -4.75 -11.45 -4.09
N TRP A 14 -3.97 -10.89 -5.00
CA TRP A 14 -2.67 -11.44 -5.33
C TRP A 14 -1.69 -11.16 -4.19
N THR A 15 -0.93 -12.17 -3.78
CA THR A 15 0.07 -12.07 -2.72
C THR A 15 1.39 -12.68 -3.14
N ARG A 16 2.49 -12.10 -2.68
CA ARG A 16 3.83 -12.68 -2.66
C ARG A 16 4.21 -12.95 -1.21
N THR A 17 4.81 -14.09 -0.95
CA THR A 17 5.21 -14.52 0.39
C THR A 17 6.67 -14.89 0.44
N GLY A 18 7.28 -14.79 1.62
CA GLY A 18 8.64 -15.22 1.91
C GLY A 18 8.85 -15.46 3.41
N GLY A 19 10.07 -15.80 3.78
CA GLY A 19 10.46 -16.06 5.18
C GLY A 19 9.97 -17.40 5.73
N ALA A 20 9.85 -17.48 7.06
CA ALA A 20 9.46 -18.67 7.78
C ALA A 20 7.96 -18.97 7.67
N ASP A 21 7.62 -20.25 7.71
CA ASP A 21 6.23 -20.72 7.70
C ASP A 21 5.55 -20.60 9.08
N ASP A 22 6.31 -20.33 10.14
CA ASP A 22 5.87 -20.16 11.52
C ASP A 22 6.19 -18.74 12.06
N GLY A 23 5.84 -18.48 13.32
CA GLY A 23 6.03 -17.18 13.97
C GLY A 23 5.11 -16.08 13.44
N PRO A 24 5.36 -14.82 13.79
CA PRO A 24 4.53 -13.69 13.34
C PRO A 24 4.67 -13.46 11.83
N LEU A 25 3.59 -12.95 11.22
CA LEU A 25 3.53 -12.64 9.79
C LEU A 25 3.59 -11.13 9.59
N LEU A 26 4.62 -10.68 8.87
CA LEU A 26 4.75 -9.28 8.45
C LEU A 26 3.91 -9.05 7.20
N VAL A 27 3.01 -8.06 7.23
CA VAL A 27 2.14 -7.70 6.10
C VAL A 27 2.55 -6.34 5.57
N LEU A 28 2.98 -6.26 4.30
CA LEU A 28 3.50 -5.06 3.68
C LEU A 28 2.49 -4.47 2.69
N LEU A 29 1.87 -3.33 3.04
CA LEU A 29 0.73 -2.72 2.34
C LEU A 29 1.16 -1.45 1.60
N HIS A 30 1.08 -1.45 0.27
CA HIS A 30 1.51 -0.33 -0.58
C HIS A 30 0.51 0.84 -0.61
N GLY A 31 0.98 2.01 -1.07
CA GLY A 31 0.16 3.20 -1.27
C GLY A 31 -0.68 3.19 -2.55
N LEU A 32 -1.53 4.21 -2.70
CA LEU A 32 -2.37 4.42 -3.88
C LEU A 32 -1.52 4.47 -5.15
N GLY A 33 -1.93 3.76 -6.19
CA GLY A 33 -1.22 3.67 -7.47
C GLY A 33 0.02 2.77 -7.46
N GLY A 34 0.42 2.26 -6.29
CA GLY A 34 1.52 1.32 -6.13
C GLY A 34 1.14 -0.14 -6.39
N THR A 35 2.11 -1.02 -6.19
CA THR A 35 1.95 -2.48 -6.17
C THR A 35 2.88 -3.09 -5.13
N GLY A 36 2.73 -4.37 -4.82
CA GLY A 36 3.64 -5.08 -3.92
C GLY A 36 5.11 -5.07 -4.37
N GLU A 37 5.39 -4.73 -5.62
CA GLU A 37 6.78 -4.65 -6.10
C GLU A 37 7.60 -3.52 -5.46
N LEU A 38 6.93 -2.50 -4.93
CA LEU A 38 7.57 -1.39 -4.20
C LEU A 38 8.30 -1.83 -2.92
N TRP A 39 7.97 -3.02 -2.42
CA TRP A 39 8.58 -3.58 -1.22
C TRP A 39 9.84 -4.42 -1.48
N ARG A 40 10.27 -4.59 -2.76
CA ARG A 40 11.41 -5.45 -3.11
C ARG A 40 12.71 -5.11 -2.37
N GLY A 41 13.00 -3.82 -2.24
CA GLY A 41 14.18 -3.36 -1.50
C GLY A 41 14.12 -3.76 -0.02
N LEU A 42 12.96 -3.60 0.60
CA LEU A 42 12.75 -4.01 1.99
C LEU A 42 12.76 -5.53 2.14
N GLU A 43 12.09 -6.28 1.26
CA GLU A 43 12.08 -7.74 1.28
C GLU A 43 13.51 -8.35 1.21
N ALA A 44 14.43 -7.70 0.51
CA ALA A 44 15.82 -8.15 0.42
C ALA A 44 16.57 -8.07 1.76
N LEU A 45 16.12 -7.23 2.69
CA LEU A 45 16.70 -7.05 4.03
C LEU A 45 16.04 -7.95 5.09
N LEU A 46 14.82 -8.44 4.85
CA LEU A 46 14.05 -9.21 5.84
C LEU A 46 14.72 -10.50 6.31
N PRO A 47 15.46 -11.27 5.48
CA PRO A 47 16.11 -12.50 5.97
C PRO A 47 17.05 -12.29 7.17
N ASP A 48 17.65 -11.11 7.30
CA ASP A 48 18.56 -10.77 8.40
C ASP A 48 17.88 -9.94 9.51
N ALA A 49 16.68 -9.39 9.25
CA ALA A 49 16.01 -8.44 10.13
C ALA A 49 14.69 -8.96 10.71
N TRP A 50 14.09 -9.99 10.14
CA TRP A 50 12.79 -10.51 10.54
C TRP A 50 12.79 -12.04 10.65
N ALA A 51 12.51 -12.55 11.83
CA ALA A 51 12.55 -14.00 12.08
C ALA A 51 11.33 -14.78 11.56
N GLY A 52 10.20 -14.09 11.31
CA GLY A 52 8.95 -14.68 10.84
C GLY A 52 8.83 -14.74 9.31
N GLY A 53 7.62 -15.03 8.84
CA GLY A 53 7.29 -14.91 7.43
C GLY A 53 6.81 -13.50 7.08
N TRP A 54 6.72 -13.20 5.77
CA TRP A 54 6.09 -11.98 5.28
C TRP A 54 5.18 -12.24 4.10
N VAL A 55 4.20 -11.34 3.94
CA VAL A 55 3.29 -11.33 2.82
C VAL A 55 3.15 -9.92 2.27
N VAL A 56 3.17 -9.82 0.96
CA VAL A 56 3.08 -8.57 0.21
C VAL A 56 1.90 -8.68 -0.77
N PRO A 57 0.71 -8.18 -0.43
CA PRO A 57 -0.41 -8.13 -1.35
C PRO A 57 -0.26 -6.99 -2.36
N ASP A 58 -0.80 -7.19 -3.56
CA ASP A 58 -1.33 -6.08 -4.33
C ASP A 58 -2.70 -5.73 -3.73
N LEU A 59 -2.94 -4.49 -3.31
CA LEU A 59 -4.22 -4.09 -2.72
C LEU A 59 -5.36 -4.19 -3.73
N PRO A 60 -6.64 -4.31 -3.30
CA PRO A 60 -7.78 -4.36 -4.21
C PRO A 60 -7.72 -3.27 -5.28
N GLY A 61 -7.99 -3.64 -6.53
CA GLY A 61 -7.95 -2.71 -7.66
C GLY A 61 -6.56 -2.27 -8.13
N HIS A 62 -5.48 -2.83 -7.59
CA HIS A 62 -4.11 -2.53 -7.99
C HIS A 62 -3.38 -3.78 -8.50
N GLY A 63 -2.43 -3.55 -9.39
CA GLY A 63 -1.51 -4.58 -9.85
C GLY A 63 -2.22 -5.80 -10.41
N ARG A 64 -1.98 -6.97 -9.79
CA ARG A 64 -2.51 -8.28 -10.18
C ARG A 64 -3.79 -8.66 -9.42
N SER A 65 -4.17 -7.86 -8.40
CA SER A 65 -5.39 -8.08 -7.65
C SER A 65 -6.64 -7.68 -8.43
N ALA A 66 -7.76 -8.35 -8.13
CA ALA A 66 -9.05 -8.02 -8.71
C ALA A 66 -9.59 -6.67 -8.21
N THR A 67 -10.54 -6.11 -8.94
CA THR A 67 -11.31 -4.95 -8.51
C THR A 67 -12.26 -5.32 -7.38
N ALA A 68 -12.64 -4.32 -6.56
CA ALA A 68 -13.62 -4.47 -5.50
C ALA A 68 -14.88 -3.63 -5.79
N SER A 69 -15.97 -3.92 -5.11
CA SER A 69 -17.23 -3.15 -5.21
C SER A 69 -17.15 -1.81 -4.46
N SER A 70 -16.22 -1.68 -3.53
CA SER A 70 -15.91 -0.46 -2.79
C SER A 70 -14.43 -0.46 -2.43
N TYR A 71 -13.86 0.73 -2.32
CA TYR A 71 -12.47 0.94 -1.90
C TYR A 71 -12.38 1.65 -0.54
N ASP A 72 -13.48 1.68 0.23
CA ASP A 72 -13.44 2.05 1.64
C ASP A 72 -12.38 1.23 2.39
N PHE A 73 -11.66 1.86 3.33
CA PHE A 73 -10.54 1.20 4.03
C PHE A 73 -10.97 -0.05 4.79
N GLY A 74 -12.18 -0.05 5.33
CA GLY A 74 -12.74 -1.22 5.99
C GLY A 74 -13.01 -2.39 5.05
N VAL A 75 -13.44 -2.12 3.82
CA VAL A 75 -13.63 -3.15 2.78
C VAL A 75 -12.27 -3.67 2.31
N GLN A 76 -11.31 -2.79 2.04
CA GLN A 76 -9.96 -3.19 1.65
C GLN A 76 -9.30 -4.05 2.75
N ALA A 77 -9.41 -3.63 4.03
CA ALA A 77 -8.91 -4.37 5.18
C ALA A 77 -9.49 -5.79 5.27
N ALA A 78 -10.81 -5.93 5.09
CA ALA A 78 -11.48 -7.23 5.10
C ALA A 78 -10.98 -8.15 3.97
N LEU A 79 -10.89 -7.62 2.74
CA LEU A 79 -10.41 -8.39 1.58
C LEU A 79 -8.95 -8.85 1.73
N VAL A 80 -8.09 -7.98 2.27
CA VAL A 80 -6.70 -8.37 2.56
C VAL A 80 -6.67 -9.42 3.66
N ALA A 81 -7.42 -9.25 4.76
CA ALA A 81 -7.47 -10.19 5.86
C ALA A 81 -7.91 -11.60 5.42
N GLU A 82 -8.87 -11.70 4.50
CA GLU A 82 -9.33 -12.99 3.92
C GLU A 82 -8.24 -13.72 3.12
N ALA A 83 -7.24 -12.99 2.62
CA ALA A 83 -6.11 -13.57 1.89
C ALA A 83 -4.96 -14.03 2.79
N LEU A 84 -5.01 -13.71 4.09
CA LEU A 84 -4.00 -14.07 5.07
C LEU A 84 -4.37 -15.38 5.80
N PRO A 85 -3.37 -16.16 6.29
CA PRO A 85 -3.63 -17.24 7.24
C PRO A 85 -4.29 -16.69 8.51
N ASP A 86 -5.20 -17.43 9.12
CA ASP A 86 -6.00 -17.03 10.28
C ASP A 86 -5.38 -17.41 11.63
N ASP A 87 -4.33 -18.21 11.61
CA ASP A 87 -3.65 -18.82 12.75
C ASP A 87 -2.32 -18.14 13.16
N ARG A 88 -2.00 -16.98 12.57
CA ARG A 88 -0.73 -16.28 12.84
C ARG A 88 -0.98 -14.87 13.38
N ASP A 89 -0.14 -14.45 14.32
CA ASP A 89 -0.03 -13.06 14.74
C ASP A 89 0.49 -12.19 13.59
N LEU A 90 -0.02 -10.96 13.50
CA LEU A 90 0.31 -10.04 12.42
C LEU A 90 1.09 -8.82 12.92
N VAL A 91 2.10 -8.43 12.17
CA VAL A 91 2.69 -7.09 12.23
C VAL A 91 2.41 -6.39 10.89
N LEU A 92 1.74 -5.25 10.94
CA LEU A 92 1.30 -4.55 9.74
C LEU A 92 2.23 -3.36 9.46
N VAL A 93 2.74 -3.27 8.25
CA VAL A 93 3.52 -2.14 7.76
C VAL A 93 2.81 -1.55 6.55
N GLY A 94 2.43 -0.28 6.63
CA GLY A 94 1.64 0.34 5.58
C GLY A 94 2.17 1.71 5.14
N HIS A 95 2.34 1.85 3.84
CA HIS A 95 2.69 3.12 3.20
C HIS A 95 1.44 3.87 2.76
N SER A 96 1.31 5.15 3.12
CA SER A 96 0.26 6.05 2.63
C SER A 96 -1.14 5.43 2.77
N MET A 97 -1.87 5.17 1.67
CA MET A 97 -3.16 4.45 1.67
C MET A 97 -3.07 3.09 2.39
N GLY A 98 -1.99 2.33 2.17
CA GLY A 98 -1.76 1.05 2.85
C GLY A 98 -1.64 1.17 4.37
N GLY A 99 -1.18 2.31 4.89
CA GLY A 99 -1.17 2.61 6.32
C GLY A 99 -2.59 2.77 6.89
N MET A 100 -3.50 3.39 6.14
CA MET A 100 -4.92 3.46 6.52
C MET A 100 -5.59 2.08 6.51
N VAL A 101 -5.25 1.24 5.51
CA VAL A 101 -5.71 -0.16 5.47
C VAL A 101 -5.18 -0.94 6.67
N ALA A 102 -3.90 -0.75 7.05
CA ALA A 102 -3.29 -1.37 8.23
C ALA A 102 -4.04 -1.02 9.52
N LEU A 103 -4.35 0.27 9.74
CA LEU A 103 -5.11 0.72 10.89
C LEU A 103 -6.53 0.13 10.90
N ALA A 104 -7.21 0.13 9.75
CA ALA A 104 -8.54 -0.48 9.62
C ALA A 104 -8.52 -2.01 9.84
N MET A 105 -7.43 -2.69 9.53
CA MET A 105 -7.23 -4.11 9.87
C MET A 105 -7.02 -4.29 11.37
N ALA A 106 -6.17 -3.47 11.99
CA ALA A 106 -5.84 -3.55 13.41
C ALA A 106 -7.06 -3.29 14.31
N GLY A 107 -7.97 -2.39 13.92
CA GLY A 107 -9.23 -2.17 14.63
C GLY A 107 -10.25 -3.33 14.52
N ARG A 108 -9.96 -4.39 13.75
CA ARG A 108 -10.86 -5.52 13.51
C ARG A 108 -10.29 -6.89 13.85
N LEU A 109 -8.98 -6.98 13.99
CA LEU A 109 -8.28 -8.25 14.15
C LEU A 109 -7.43 -8.25 15.42
N ASP A 110 -7.89 -8.92 16.45
CA ASP A 110 -7.21 -9.01 17.76
C ASP A 110 -5.80 -9.61 17.67
N ARG A 111 -5.50 -10.32 16.59
CA ARG A 111 -4.18 -10.92 16.32
C ARG A 111 -3.15 -9.94 15.73
N VAL A 112 -3.50 -8.68 15.52
CA VAL A 112 -2.53 -7.65 15.12
C VAL A 112 -1.75 -7.21 16.35
N GLN A 113 -0.44 -7.44 16.34
CA GLN A 113 0.44 -7.15 17.46
C GLN A 113 1.06 -5.76 17.39
N ARG A 114 1.17 -5.19 16.19
CA ARG A 114 1.78 -3.88 15.95
C ARG A 114 1.39 -3.33 14.59
N VAL A 115 1.30 -2.00 14.49
CA VAL A 115 1.19 -1.26 13.23
C VAL A 115 2.33 -0.28 13.09
N VAL A 116 3.00 -0.29 11.94
CA VAL A 116 3.93 0.75 11.48
C VAL A 116 3.31 1.39 10.24
N GLY A 117 2.81 2.61 10.37
CA GLY A 117 2.24 3.37 9.27
C GLY A 117 3.13 4.55 8.91
N PHE A 118 3.42 4.79 7.63
CA PHE A 118 4.23 5.94 7.26
C PHE A 118 3.72 6.67 6.02
N SER A 119 4.08 7.95 5.94
CA SER A 119 3.66 8.88 4.88
C SER A 119 2.14 8.92 4.68
N ILE A 120 1.38 8.78 5.78
CA ILE A 120 -0.09 8.76 5.77
C ILE A 120 -0.61 10.18 5.80
N LYS A 121 -1.34 10.57 4.75
CA LYS A 121 -2.01 11.85 4.72
C LYS A 121 -3.24 11.85 5.64
N THR A 122 -3.27 12.76 6.62
CA THR A 122 -4.35 12.87 7.62
C THR A 122 -5.27 14.06 7.40
N TYR A 123 -4.89 15.00 6.55
CA TYR A 123 -5.66 16.20 6.25
C TYR A 123 -6.23 16.17 4.82
N TRP A 124 -7.55 16.22 4.72
CA TRP A 124 -8.31 16.06 3.48
C TRP A 124 -9.29 17.21 3.25
N PRO A 125 -8.84 18.36 2.71
CA PRO A 125 -9.76 19.47 2.40
C PRO A 125 -10.78 19.07 1.34
N ALA A 126 -12.02 19.57 1.46
CA ALA A 126 -13.14 19.20 0.60
C ALA A 126 -12.84 19.28 -0.91
N PRO A 127 -12.17 20.31 -1.45
CA PRO A 127 -11.83 20.36 -2.88
C PRO A 127 -10.90 19.20 -3.32
N HIS A 128 -10.04 18.72 -2.42
CA HIS A 128 -9.18 17.57 -2.71
C HIS A 128 -9.99 16.27 -2.79
N VAL A 129 -10.90 16.05 -1.84
CA VAL A 129 -11.80 14.88 -1.83
C VAL A 129 -12.69 14.88 -3.08
N GLU A 130 -13.27 16.02 -3.43
CA GLU A 130 -14.07 16.18 -4.66
C GLU A 130 -13.26 15.90 -5.92
N GLY A 131 -12.02 16.39 -5.97
CA GLY A 131 -11.09 16.11 -7.07
C GLY A 131 -10.79 14.63 -7.24
N MET A 132 -10.55 13.90 -6.14
CA MET A 132 -10.32 12.46 -6.14
C MET A 132 -11.58 11.70 -6.58
N ARG A 133 -12.75 12.04 -6.03
CA ARG A 133 -14.02 11.46 -6.47
C ARG A 133 -14.28 11.73 -7.95
N GLY A 134 -14.01 12.94 -8.43
CA GLY A 134 -14.07 13.26 -9.85
C GLY A 134 -13.09 12.46 -10.71
N GLN A 135 -11.95 12.06 -10.15
CA GLN A 135 -10.99 11.19 -10.83
C GLN A 135 -11.48 9.74 -10.91
N SER A 136 -12.15 9.24 -9.87
CA SER A 136 -12.68 7.85 -9.85
C SER A 136 -13.73 7.59 -10.94
N LEU A 137 -14.41 8.63 -11.38
CA LEU A 137 -15.46 8.54 -12.42
C LEU A 137 -14.90 8.58 -13.86
N LYS A 138 -13.60 8.88 -14.03
CA LYS A 138 -12.99 8.93 -15.36
C LYS A 138 -12.61 7.54 -15.86
N PRO A 139 -12.70 7.29 -17.18
CA PRO A 139 -12.17 6.06 -17.74
C PRO A 139 -10.65 6.00 -17.53
N ALA A 140 -10.12 4.79 -17.34
CA ALA A 140 -8.68 4.59 -17.31
C ALA A 140 -8.07 5.02 -18.65
N ARG A 141 -7.02 5.85 -18.57
CA ARG A 141 -6.31 6.32 -19.76
C ARG A 141 -5.54 5.16 -20.39
N VAL A 142 -5.65 5.03 -21.71
CA VAL A 142 -4.86 4.12 -22.52
C VAL A 142 -3.71 4.90 -23.18
N PHE A 143 -2.54 4.31 -23.18
CA PHE A 143 -1.31 4.85 -23.77
C PHE A 143 -0.92 4.00 -24.97
N PRO A 144 -0.40 4.60 -26.05
CA PRO A 144 0.02 3.87 -27.26
C PRO A 144 1.13 2.86 -26.99
N THR A 145 2.06 3.18 -26.08
CA THR A 145 3.25 2.36 -25.81
C THR A 145 3.32 1.91 -24.34
N ARG A 146 4.07 0.84 -24.12
CA ARG A 146 4.38 0.32 -22.79
C ARG A 146 5.17 1.36 -21.96
N GLU A 147 6.10 2.02 -22.58
CA GLU A 147 6.97 3.02 -21.97
C GLU A 147 6.18 4.21 -21.43
N GLU A 148 5.21 4.73 -22.20
CA GLU A 148 4.32 5.80 -21.73
C GLU A 148 3.46 5.37 -20.53
N ALA A 149 3.00 4.12 -20.53
CA ALA A 149 2.24 3.59 -19.39
C ALA A 149 3.13 3.42 -18.15
N VAL A 150 4.39 2.98 -18.30
CA VAL A 150 5.38 2.91 -17.20
C VAL A 150 5.66 4.30 -16.65
N GLU A 151 5.94 5.29 -17.49
CA GLU A 151 6.14 6.68 -17.05
C GLU A 151 4.93 7.21 -16.26
N ARG A 152 3.73 6.88 -16.71
CA ARG A 152 2.51 7.25 -15.99
C ARG A 152 2.37 6.52 -14.66
N TYR A 153 2.71 5.22 -14.61
CA TYR A 153 2.75 4.44 -13.38
C TYR A 153 3.73 5.02 -12.36
N LEU A 154 4.95 5.31 -12.77
CA LEU A 154 5.98 5.92 -11.92
C LEU A 154 5.53 7.27 -11.35
N LEU A 155 4.85 8.07 -12.16
CA LEU A 155 4.27 9.33 -11.69
C LEU A 155 3.15 9.10 -10.67
N ALA A 156 2.25 8.15 -10.92
CA ALA A 156 1.08 7.89 -10.07
C ALA A 156 1.46 7.27 -8.71
N SER A 157 2.52 6.46 -8.68
CA SER A 157 3.06 5.83 -7.46
C SER A 157 4.11 6.68 -6.73
N GLY A 158 4.45 7.89 -7.24
CA GLY A 158 5.45 8.76 -6.65
C GLY A 158 6.90 8.31 -6.87
N LEU A 159 7.14 7.39 -7.82
CA LEU A 159 8.47 6.80 -8.08
C LEU A 159 9.28 7.54 -9.15
N ARG A 160 8.70 8.57 -9.75
CA ARG A 160 9.38 9.32 -10.81
C ARG A 160 10.68 9.94 -10.28
N GLY A 161 11.80 9.56 -10.86
CA GLY A 161 13.13 9.97 -10.41
C GLY A 161 13.74 9.11 -9.29
N LEU A 162 12.97 8.19 -8.69
CA LEU A 162 13.44 7.25 -7.68
C LEU A 162 13.70 5.85 -8.24
N ALA A 163 12.97 5.44 -9.28
CA ALA A 163 13.09 4.12 -9.87
C ALA A 163 13.53 4.20 -11.34
N ASP A 164 14.28 3.18 -11.80
CA ASP A 164 14.64 3.02 -13.20
C ASP A 164 13.41 2.63 -14.03
N PRO A 165 12.99 3.42 -15.04
CA PRO A 165 11.83 3.09 -15.88
C PRO A 165 11.95 1.76 -16.62
N GLY A 166 13.17 1.28 -16.85
CA GLY A 166 13.44 -0.01 -17.50
C GLY A 166 13.30 -1.23 -16.61
N ALA A 167 13.14 -1.04 -15.32
CA ALA A 167 13.11 -2.14 -14.35
C ALA A 167 11.92 -3.10 -14.60
N PRO A 168 12.15 -4.43 -14.56
CA PRO A 168 11.15 -5.43 -14.90
C PRO A 168 9.96 -5.48 -13.91
N GLU A 169 10.16 -5.07 -12.66
CA GLU A 169 9.14 -5.02 -11.62
C GLU A 169 7.97 -4.10 -11.97
N HIS A 170 8.17 -3.08 -12.82
CA HIS A 170 7.09 -2.18 -13.27
C HIS A 170 6.04 -2.88 -14.12
N ALA A 171 6.30 -4.09 -14.61
CA ALA A 171 5.31 -4.90 -15.32
C ALA A 171 4.04 -5.16 -14.48
N ALA A 172 4.14 -5.21 -13.15
CA ALA A 172 2.97 -5.35 -12.27
C ALA A 172 2.12 -4.07 -12.21
N GLY A 173 2.73 -2.90 -12.43
CA GLY A 173 2.08 -1.59 -12.38
C GLY A 173 1.35 -1.18 -13.66
N ILE A 174 1.47 -1.97 -14.74
CA ILE A 174 0.85 -1.70 -16.04
C ILE A 174 0.10 -2.92 -16.58
N ARG A 175 -0.79 -2.71 -17.52
CA ARG A 175 -1.58 -3.77 -18.16
C ARG A 175 -1.79 -3.48 -19.63
N GLU A 176 -1.61 -4.49 -20.47
CA GLU A 176 -1.99 -4.43 -21.87
C GLU A 176 -3.52 -4.34 -22.01
N VAL A 177 -3.98 -3.53 -22.95
CA VAL A 177 -5.40 -3.40 -23.32
C VAL A 177 -5.60 -4.20 -24.61
N PRO A 178 -6.41 -5.27 -24.58
CA PRO A 178 -6.67 -6.07 -25.79
C PRO A 178 -7.58 -5.33 -26.77
N GLY A 179 -7.41 -5.61 -28.05
CA GLY A 179 -8.27 -5.11 -29.12
C GLY A 179 -7.51 -4.50 -30.30
N ALA A 180 -8.29 -4.11 -31.35
CA ALA A 180 -7.72 -3.59 -32.59
C ALA A 180 -6.95 -2.26 -32.42
N ASP A 181 -7.40 -1.42 -31.48
CA ASP A 181 -6.75 -0.15 -31.14
C ASP A 181 -5.75 -0.30 -29.99
N GLY A 182 -5.55 -1.50 -29.47
CA GLY A 182 -4.57 -1.91 -28.47
C GLY A 182 -3.97 -0.81 -27.58
N GLY A 183 -3.00 -1.16 -26.77
CA GLY A 183 -2.25 -0.18 -25.97
C GLY A 183 -2.00 -0.65 -24.57
N TRP A 184 -1.67 0.29 -23.70
CA TRP A 184 -1.27 0.03 -22.31
C TRP A 184 -1.99 0.97 -21.36
N ARG A 185 -2.24 0.53 -20.14
CA ARG A 185 -2.75 1.39 -19.06
C ARG A 185 -2.07 1.04 -17.75
N ILE A 186 -2.17 1.92 -16.77
CA ILE A 186 -1.77 1.55 -15.40
C ILE A 186 -2.69 0.43 -14.89
N ALA A 187 -2.11 -0.48 -14.11
CA ALA A 187 -2.83 -1.59 -13.49
C ALA A 187 -3.50 -1.14 -12.19
N GLN A 188 -4.32 -0.08 -12.31
CA GLN A 188 -5.11 0.51 -11.23
C GLN A 188 -6.54 0.70 -11.71
N ASP A 189 -7.50 0.30 -10.89
CA ASP A 189 -8.90 0.67 -11.06
C ASP A 189 -9.10 2.13 -10.65
N MET A 190 -9.77 2.90 -11.48
CA MET A 190 -10.04 4.31 -11.19
C MET A 190 -10.93 4.49 -9.95
N GLY A 191 -11.78 3.52 -9.64
CA GLY A 191 -12.58 3.49 -8.41
C GLY A 191 -11.75 3.63 -7.13
N THR A 192 -10.47 3.22 -7.15
CA THR A 192 -9.55 3.34 -6.00
C THR A 192 -9.33 4.78 -5.53
N PHE A 193 -9.70 5.78 -6.32
CA PHE A 193 -9.69 7.18 -5.90
C PHE A 193 -10.89 7.58 -5.03
N ASP A 194 -11.94 6.74 -4.91
CA ASP A 194 -13.10 6.98 -4.04
C ASP A 194 -13.07 6.05 -2.81
N PHE A 195 -12.11 6.25 -1.94
CA PHE A 195 -11.95 5.51 -0.68
C PHE A 195 -12.62 6.21 0.53
N GLY A 196 -13.40 7.27 0.29
CA GLY A 196 -14.00 8.07 1.34
C GLY A 196 -13.04 9.12 1.92
N VAL A 197 -13.43 9.69 3.04
CA VAL A 197 -12.60 10.62 3.83
C VAL A 197 -12.19 9.89 5.10
N PRO A 198 -10.90 9.58 5.27
CA PRO A 198 -10.45 8.90 6.48
C PRO A 198 -10.56 9.81 7.70
N ASP A 199 -11.10 9.25 8.78
CA ASP A 199 -11.06 9.84 10.11
C ASP A 199 -9.91 9.16 10.88
N MET A 200 -8.75 9.81 10.90
CA MET A 200 -7.54 9.22 11.52
C MET A 200 -7.72 9.04 13.04
N PRO A 201 -8.26 10.02 13.81
CA PRO A 201 -8.56 9.80 15.22
C PRO A 201 -9.46 8.57 15.47
N ALA A 202 -10.57 8.45 14.76
CA ALA A 202 -11.48 7.31 14.91
C ALA A 202 -10.79 5.98 14.57
N LEU A 203 -9.97 5.93 13.53
CA LEU A 203 -9.21 4.72 13.20
C LEU A 203 -8.20 4.34 14.28
N LEU A 204 -7.54 5.31 14.91
CA LEU A 204 -6.60 5.07 16.00
C LEU A 204 -7.30 4.65 17.29
N ASP A 205 -8.48 5.21 17.58
CA ASP A 205 -9.29 4.84 18.76
C ASP A 205 -9.74 3.37 18.73
N ASP A 206 -9.93 2.81 17.53
CA ASP A 206 -10.32 1.40 17.34
C ASP A 206 -9.14 0.42 17.49
N VAL A 207 -7.88 0.90 17.50
CA VAL A 207 -6.68 0.04 17.54
C VAL A 207 -6.23 -0.22 18.98
N SER A 208 -6.10 -1.50 19.34
CA SER A 208 -5.68 -1.92 20.69
C SER A 208 -4.18 -2.26 20.82
N CYS A 209 -3.45 -2.36 19.71
CA CYS A 209 -2.02 -2.67 19.68
C CYS A 209 -1.16 -1.39 19.53
N PRO A 210 0.16 -1.46 19.82
CA PRO A 210 1.07 -0.36 19.57
C PRO A 210 1.07 0.11 18.12
N VAL A 211 1.00 1.44 17.92
CA VAL A 211 1.06 2.11 16.61
C VAL A 211 2.26 3.05 16.60
N THR A 212 3.12 2.92 15.61
CA THR A 212 4.16 3.89 15.27
C THR A 212 3.81 4.52 13.93
N LEU A 213 3.71 5.85 13.87
CA LEU A 213 3.61 6.59 12.63
C LEU A 213 4.99 7.14 12.25
N ALA A 214 5.26 7.22 10.94
CA ALA A 214 6.51 7.80 10.48
C ALA A 214 6.33 8.64 9.21
N ARG A 215 7.27 9.56 8.96
CA ARG A 215 7.30 10.40 7.76
C ARG A 215 8.73 10.76 7.36
N GLY A 216 8.95 11.03 6.10
CA GLY A 216 10.18 11.68 5.67
C GLY A 216 10.14 13.20 5.97
N SER A 217 11.29 13.81 6.28
CA SER A 217 11.36 15.27 6.49
C SER A 217 11.07 16.05 5.20
N GLU A 218 11.37 15.46 4.04
CA GLU A 218 11.14 16.03 2.70
C GLU A 218 9.80 15.60 2.08
N ASP A 219 8.92 14.90 2.84
CA ASP A 219 7.60 14.51 2.36
C ASP A 219 6.69 15.73 2.20
N VAL A 220 6.48 16.16 0.96
CA VAL A 220 5.64 17.32 0.62
C VAL A 220 4.14 17.07 0.82
N MET A 221 3.72 15.81 0.96
CA MET A 221 2.32 15.42 1.15
C MET A 221 1.93 15.31 2.62
N VAL A 222 2.90 15.01 3.50
CA VAL A 222 2.69 14.76 4.93
C VAL A 222 3.66 15.59 5.76
N ARG A 223 3.14 16.61 6.42
CA ARG A 223 3.92 17.50 7.28
C ARG A 223 3.86 17.05 8.72
N GLU A 224 4.79 17.48 9.55
CA GLU A 224 4.87 17.14 10.97
C GLU A 224 3.59 17.50 11.71
N GLU A 225 3.03 18.69 11.46
CA GLU A 225 1.78 19.14 12.07
C GLU A 225 0.58 18.23 11.76
N ASN A 226 0.64 17.42 10.70
CA ASN A 226 -0.43 16.47 10.37
C ASN A 226 -0.53 15.32 11.37
N TYR A 227 0.56 15.03 12.11
CA TYR A 227 0.59 13.97 13.11
C TYR A 227 0.51 14.51 14.54
N ALA A 228 0.54 15.84 14.71
CA ALA A 228 0.44 16.47 16.01
C ALA A 228 -0.90 16.12 16.70
N GLY A 229 -0.83 15.70 17.96
CA GLY A 229 -2.01 15.41 18.77
C GLY A 229 -2.70 14.06 18.52
N LEU A 230 -2.15 13.19 17.67
CA LEU A 230 -2.70 11.85 17.42
C LEU A 230 -2.48 10.85 18.55
N GLY A 231 -1.67 11.18 19.56
CA GLY A 231 -1.46 10.32 20.73
C GLY A 231 -0.63 9.06 20.50
N VAL A 232 0.05 8.96 19.37
CA VAL A 232 0.90 7.81 19.00
C VAL A 232 2.35 8.24 18.82
N GLU A 233 3.28 7.28 18.85
CA GLU A 233 4.68 7.53 18.54
C GLU A 233 4.85 8.01 17.10
N VAL A 234 5.64 9.07 16.89
CA VAL A 234 5.93 9.62 15.56
C VAL A 234 7.44 9.69 15.34
N VAL A 235 7.89 9.07 14.23
CA VAL A 235 9.28 9.08 13.78
C VAL A 235 9.40 9.96 12.54
N THR A 236 10.40 10.82 12.49
CA THR A 236 10.75 11.58 11.27
C THR A 236 12.09 11.10 10.76
N TRP A 237 12.14 10.64 9.52
CA TRP A 237 13.37 10.27 8.81
C TRP A 237 13.92 11.49 8.08
N ASP A 238 15.12 11.89 8.45
CA ASP A 238 15.78 13.05 7.85
C ASP A 238 16.17 12.78 6.39
N GLY A 239 15.90 13.76 5.51
CA GLY A 239 16.23 13.69 4.09
C GLY A 239 15.38 12.75 3.23
N LEU A 240 14.42 12.01 3.82
CA LEU A 240 13.54 11.12 3.04
C LEU A 240 12.26 11.83 2.60
N GLY A 241 11.76 11.45 1.42
CA GLY A 241 10.53 11.96 0.84
C GLY A 241 9.31 11.08 1.17
N HIS A 242 8.39 10.96 0.20
CA HIS A 242 7.11 10.26 0.38
C HIS A 242 7.21 8.73 0.30
N ASN A 243 8.27 8.19 -0.29
CA ASN A 243 8.45 6.74 -0.48
C ASN A 243 9.67 6.17 0.29
N PRO A 244 9.75 6.31 1.62
CA PRO A 244 10.90 5.86 2.42
C PRO A 244 11.29 4.40 2.19
N HIS A 245 10.31 3.52 1.95
CA HIS A 245 10.53 2.09 1.67
C HIS A 245 11.24 1.81 0.32
N VAL A 246 11.31 2.81 -0.56
CA VAL A 246 12.06 2.78 -1.82
C VAL A 246 13.35 3.60 -1.71
N GLU A 247 13.30 4.74 -1.02
CA GLU A 247 14.42 5.67 -0.87
C GLU A 247 15.49 5.13 0.07
N ASP A 248 15.08 4.60 1.24
CA ASP A 248 15.92 3.92 2.24
C ASP A 248 15.14 2.80 2.94
N PRO A 249 15.08 1.59 2.37
CA PRO A 249 14.38 0.46 2.98
C PRO A 249 14.87 0.11 4.39
N ALA A 250 16.15 0.36 4.70
CA ALA A 250 16.73 0.05 6.01
C ALA A 250 16.14 0.93 7.11
N ALA A 251 15.80 2.19 6.82
CA ALA A 251 15.13 3.06 7.76
C ALA A 251 13.75 2.52 8.18
N VAL A 252 13.01 1.90 7.24
CA VAL A 252 11.72 1.27 7.55
C VAL A 252 11.91 -0.03 8.33
N VAL A 253 12.90 -0.85 7.96
CA VAL A 253 13.25 -2.10 8.68
C VAL A 253 13.61 -1.82 10.14
N ALA A 254 14.28 -0.70 10.44
CA ALA A 254 14.65 -0.31 11.80
C ALA A 254 13.43 -0.07 12.73
N LEU A 255 12.23 0.00 12.20
CA LEU A 255 10.98 0.11 12.97
C LEU A 255 10.28 -1.24 13.20
N LEU A 256 10.78 -2.36 12.68
CA LEU A 256 10.20 -3.70 12.87
C LEU A 256 10.62 -4.36 14.23
#